data_4128bd02b045df524422ce8cfb9b9453
#
_entry.id   4128bd02b045df524422ce8cfb9b9453
#
_cell.length_a   1.000
_cell.length_b   1.000
_cell.length_c   1.000
_cell.angle_alpha   90.00
_cell.angle_beta   90.00
_cell.angle_gamma   90.00
#
_symmetry.space_group_name_H-M   'P 1'
#
loop_
_entity.id
_entity.type
_entity.pdbx_description
1 polymer ?
#
loop_
_entity_poly.entity_id
_entity_poly.type
_entity_poly.pdbx_seq_one_letter_code
_entity_poly.pdbx_strand_id
1 'polypeptide(L)'
;MGPRAAEIQKRLIAALAPTRVEVIDDSDDHLGHAGHTGAGESHFTVRVEAAAFAGQSRVERQRAVYAALGDLMAPDKVHALVIDATAPR
;
A
#
# COMPACT_ATOMS: atom_id res chain seq x y z
N MET A 1 -2.92 13.93 1.98
CA MET A 1 -2.16 12.72 1.64
C MET A 1 -0.71 13.12 1.40
N GLY A 2 0.23 12.43 2.05
CA GLY A 2 1.63 12.73 1.87
C GLY A 2 2.18 12.21 0.54
N PRO A 3 3.38 12.63 0.17
CA PRO A 3 3.93 12.29 -1.15
C PRO A 3 4.15 10.79 -1.35
N ARG A 4 4.52 10.04 -0.31
CA ARG A 4 4.71 8.60 -0.46
C ARG A 4 3.38 7.88 -0.61
N ALA A 5 2.36 8.25 0.16
CA ALA A 5 1.02 7.68 0.03
C ALA A 5 0.46 7.97 -1.37
N ALA A 6 0.67 9.17 -1.87
CA ALA A 6 0.24 9.55 -3.22
C ALA A 6 0.95 8.71 -4.29
N GLU A 7 2.23 8.45 -4.11
CA GLU A 7 3.00 7.62 -5.05
C GLU A 7 2.53 6.16 -5.02
N ILE A 8 2.25 5.62 -3.83
CA ILE A 8 1.69 4.28 -3.69
C ILE A 8 0.37 4.19 -4.46
N GLN A 9 -0.53 5.14 -4.24
CA GLN A 9 -1.81 5.17 -4.93
C GLN A 9 -1.65 5.21 -6.45
N LYS A 10 -0.77 6.08 -6.92
CA LYS A 10 -0.50 6.24 -8.34
C LYS A 10 -0.01 4.93 -8.98
N ARG A 11 0.91 4.24 -8.32
CA ARG A 11 1.44 2.98 -8.85
C ARG A 11 0.41 1.88 -8.87
N LEU A 12 -0.44 1.80 -7.84
CA LEU A 12 -1.52 0.82 -7.81
C LEU A 12 -2.53 1.07 -8.92
N ILE A 13 -2.89 2.32 -9.15
CA ILE A 13 -3.81 2.68 -10.23
C ILE A 13 -3.23 2.31 -11.59
N ALA A 14 -1.96 2.64 -11.81
CA ALA A 14 -1.32 2.38 -13.10
C ALA A 14 -1.17 0.89 -13.39
N ALA A 15 -0.84 0.09 -12.37
CA ALA A 15 -0.55 -1.33 -12.57
C ALA A 15 -1.80 -2.20 -12.57
N LEU A 16 -2.81 -1.87 -11.78
CA LEU A 16 -3.94 -2.76 -11.50
C LEU A 16 -5.29 -2.26 -12.01
N ALA A 17 -5.36 -1.00 -12.41
CA ALA A 17 -6.62 -0.37 -12.86
C ALA A 17 -7.77 -0.68 -11.87
N PRO A 18 -7.61 -0.39 -10.58
CA PRO A 18 -8.57 -0.81 -9.57
C PRO A 18 -9.89 -0.07 -9.69
N THR A 19 -10.96 -0.75 -9.26
CA THR A 19 -12.27 -0.09 -9.09
C THR A 19 -12.32 0.73 -7.82
N ARG A 20 -11.50 0.34 -6.82
CA ARG A 20 -11.34 1.11 -5.58
C ARG A 20 -9.91 1.00 -5.11
N VAL A 21 -9.38 2.08 -4.58
CA VAL A 21 -8.07 2.09 -3.94
C VAL A 21 -8.09 3.07 -2.78
N GLU A 22 -7.57 2.61 -1.65
CA GLU A 22 -7.43 3.44 -0.46
C GLU A 22 -6.04 3.20 0.13
N VAL A 23 -5.33 4.28 0.41
CA VAL A 23 -4.02 4.21 1.05
C VAL A 23 -4.10 4.97 2.35
N ILE A 24 -3.81 4.28 3.44
CA ILE A 24 -3.87 4.84 4.80
C ILE A 24 -2.45 4.88 5.34
N ASP A 25 -2.01 6.06 5.74
CA ASP A 25 -0.72 6.23 6.38
C ASP A 25 -0.91 6.00 7.88
N ASP A 26 -0.41 4.86 8.35
CA ASP A 26 -0.52 4.47 9.76
C ASP A 26 0.63 4.98 10.61
N SER A 27 1.56 5.72 10.02
CA SER A 27 2.75 6.20 10.74
C SER A 27 2.37 7.12 11.90
N ASP A 28 1.26 7.84 11.78
CA ASP A 28 0.80 8.75 12.83
C ASP A 28 0.41 8.02 14.12
N ASP A 29 0.10 6.72 14.04
CA ASP A 29 -0.22 5.92 15.21
C ASP A 29 0.95 5.85 16.20
N HIS A 30 2.14 6.21 15.74
CA HIS A 30 3.35 6.19 16.57
C HIS A 30 3.73 7.57 17.10
N LEU A 31 2.94 8.59 16.84
CA LEU A 31 3.21 9.93 17.34
C LEU A 31 3.25 9.92 18.87
N GLY A 32 4.25 10.57 19.42
CA GLY A 32 4.43 10.64 20.86
C GLY A 32 5.26 9.51 21.44
N HIS A 33 5.60 8.50 20.69
CA HIS A 33 6.50 7.46 21.16
C HIS A 33 7.93 7.96 21.18
N ALA A 34 8.66 7.58 22.21
CA ALA A 34 10.08 7.90 22.30
C ALA A 34 10.82 7.33 21.10
N GLY A 35 11.64 8.14 20.47
CA GLY A 35 12.39 7.72 19.30
C GLY A 35 11.66 7.89 17.98
N HIS A 36 10.40 8.28 18.01
CA HIS A 36 9.69 8.58 16.77
C HIS A 36 10.34 9.77 16.08
N THR A 37 10.67 9.61 14.80
CA THR A 37 11.39 10.64 14.06
C THR A 37 10.48 11.73 13.52
N GLY A 38 9.19 11.50 13.48
CA GLY A 38 8.25 12.41 12.85
C GLY A 38 8.25 12.35 11.33
N ALA A 39 9.03 11.44 10.76
CA ALA A 39 9.13 11.34 9.30
C ALA A 39 7.83 10.87 8.65
N GLY A 40 7.04 10.07 9.35
CA GLY A 40 5.82 9.50 8.79
C GLY A 40 6.07 8.63 7.57
N GLU A 41 5.02 8.24 6.90
CA GLU A 41 5.07 7.61 5.59
C GLU A 41 5.94 6.37 5.48
N SER A 42 6.05 5.60 6.57
CA SER A 42 6.78 4.33 6.58
C SER A 42 5.88 3.12 6.83
N HIS A 43 4.70 3.33 7.40
CA HIS A 43 3.75 2.27 7.72
C HIS A 43 2.43 2.58 7.02
N PHE A 44 1.96 1.64 6.19
CA PHE A 44 0.76 1.88 5.39
C PHE A 44 -0.19 0.70 5.42
N THR A 45 -1.48 1.00 5.26
CA THR A 45 -2.50 0.02 4.90
C THR A 45 -3.02 0.38 3.52
N VAL A 46 -3.03 -0.59 2.60
CA VAL A 46 -3.63 -0.38 1.29
C VAL A 46 -4.83 -1.30 1.14
N ARG A 47 -5.94 -0.74 0.68
CA ARG A 47 -7.13 -1.48 0.32
C ARG A 47 -7.36 -1.27 -1.15
N VAL A 48 -7.31 -2.36 -1.92
CA VAL A 48 -7.41 -2.27 -3.36
C VAL A 48 -8.36 -3.32 -3.88
N GLU A 49 -9.29 -2.89 -4.72
CA GLU A 49 -10.27 -3.76 -5.36
C GLU A 49 -10.04 -3.68 -6.86
N ALA A 50 -9.73 -4.82 -7.48
CA ALA A 50 -9.41 -4.84 -8.90
C ALA A 50 -9.89 -6.13 -9.54
N ALA A 51 -10.38 -6.03 -10.77
CA ALA A 51 -10.81 -7.19 -11.53
C ALA A 51 -9.68 -8.19 -11.75
N ALA A 52 -8.45 -7.70 -11.81
CA ALA A 52 -7.26 -8.56 -11.96
C ALA A 52 -7.10 -9.57 -10.82
N PHE A 53 -7.71 -9.32 -9.67
CA PHE A 53 -7.61 -10.21 -8.52
C PHE A 53 -8.61 -11.38 -8.58
N ALA A 54 -9.54 -11.37 -9.51
CA ALA A 54 -10.51 -12.45 -9.64
C ALA A 54 -9.78 -13.76 -9.97
N GLY A 55 -10.08 -14.81 -9.21
CA GLY A 55 -9.45 -16.11 -9.41
C GLY A 55 -8.03 -16.23 -8.84
N GLN A 56 -7.48 -15.19 -8.25
CA GLN A 56 -6.16 -15.23 -7.66
C GLN A 56 -6.24 -15.60 -6.18
N SER A 57 -5.22 -16.34 -5.70
CA SER A 57 -5.06 -16.62 -4.30
C SER A 57 -4.65 -15.35 -3.54
N ARG A 58 -4.73 -15.40 -2.21
CA ARG A 58 -4.28 -14.30 -1.39
C ARG A 58 -2.81 -13.96 -1.64
N VAL A 59 -1.96 -14.98 -1.76
CA VAL A 59 -0.53 -14.77 -2.02
C VAL A 59 -0.31 -14.12 -3.37
N GLU A 60 -1.04 -14.55 -4.39
CA GLU A 60 -0.92 -13.96 -5.73
C GLU A 60 -1.32 -12.49 -5.73
N ARG A 61 -2.41 -12.16 -5.01
CA ARG A 61 -2.86 -10.77 -4.89
C ARG A 61 -1.82 -9.91 -4.20
N GLN A 62 -1.22 -10.42 -3.13
CA GLN A 62 -0.18 -9.69 -2.41
C GLN A 62 1.05 -9.47 -3.29
N ARG A 63 1.45 -10.49 -4.04
CA ARG A 63 2.59 -10.36 -4.96
C ARG A 63 2.32 -9.31 -6.03
N ALA A 64 1.08 -9.23 -6.52
CA ALA A 64 0.71 -8.22 -7.51
C ALA A 64 0.85 -6.81 -6.94
N VAL A 65 0.45 -6.62 -5.68
CA VAL A 65 0.60 -5.32 -5.02
C VAL A 65 2.08 -4.97 -4.84
N TYR A 66 2.90 -5.92 -4.36
CA TYR A 66 4.33 -5.67 -4.20
C TYR A 66 4.99 -5.35 -5.53
N ALA A 67 4.62 -6.06 -6.59
CA ALA A 67 5.16 -5.79 -7.91
C ALA A 67 4.79 -4.39 -8.41
N ALA A 68 3.57 -3.96 -8.13
CA ALA A 68 3.11 -2.61 -8.50
C ALA A 68 3.89 -1.52 -7.79
N LEU A 69 4.26 -1.76 -6.52
CA LEU A 69 4.99 -0.79 -5.72
C LEU A 69 6.49 -0.77 -6.02
N GLY A 70 7.04 -1.91 -6.44
CA GLY A 70 8.44 -1.97 -6.88
C GLY A 70 9.42 -1.46 -5.83
N ASP A 71 10.22 -0.48 -6.20
CA ASP A 71 11.27 0.06 -5.34
C ASP A 71 10.75 0.79 -4.10
N LEU A 72 9.46 1.11 -4.05
CA LEU A 72 8.88 1.68 -2.83
C LEU A 72 8.92 0.70 -1.67
N MET A 73 9.07 -0.60 -1.95
CA MET A 73 9.17 -1.61 -0.90
C MET A 73 10.58 -1.72 -0.31
N ALA A 74 11.51 -0.89 -0.75
CA ALA A 74 12.84 -0.85 -0.12
C ALA A 74 12.70 -0.47 1.36
N PRO A 75 13.51 -1.08 2.26
CA PRO A 75 13.33 -0.87 3.71
C PRO A 75 13.42 0.58 4.17
N ASP A 76 14.11 1.43 3.43
CA ASP A 76 14.24 2.85 3.76
C ASP A 76 13.04 3.67 3.30
N LYS A 77 12.08 3.07 2.60
CA LYS A 77 10.90 3.76 2.08
C LYS A 77 9.62 3.28 2.76
N VAL A 78 9.17 2.07 2.48
CA VAL A 78 7.99 1.49 3.13
C VAL A 78 8.45 0.40 4.06
N HIS A 79 8.36 0.66 5.36
CA HIS A 79 8.83 -0.28 6.38
C HIS A 79 7.83 -1.40 6.64
N ALA A 80 6.54 -1.08 6.66
CA ALA A 80 5.49 -2.05 6.90
C ALA A 80 4.28 -1.76 6.02
N LEU A 81 3.68 -2.81 5.48
CA LEU A 81 2.54 -2.68 4.59
C LEU A 81 1.51 -3.76 4.91
N VAL A 82 0.29 -3.32 5.22
CA VAL A 82 -0.87 -4.19 5.34
C VAL A 82 -1.64 -4.12 4.02
N ILE A 83 -1.95 -5.27 3.45
CA ILE A 83 -2.60 -5.36 2.14
C ILE A 83 -3.97 -6.02 2.29
N ASP A 84 -5.00 -5.33 1.83
CA ASP A 84 -6.34 -5.86 1.69
C ASP A 84 -6.70 -5.78 0.21
N ALA A 85 -6.49 -6.88 -0.51
CA ALA A 85 -6.67 -6.95 -1.95
C ALA A 85 -7.84 -7.87 -2.27
N THR A 86 -8.85 -7.32 -2.95
CA THR A 86 -10.09 -8.05 -3.25
C THR A 86 -10.50 -7.87 -4.70
N ALA A 87 -11.31 -8.83 -5.19
CA ALA A 87 -11.92 -8.71 -6.50
C ALA A 87 -13.28 -8.03 -6.36
N PRO A 88 -13.73 -7.26 -7.36
CA PRO A 88 -15.07 -6.69 -7.37
C PRO A 88 -16.12 -7.78 -7.36
N ARG A 89 -17.23 -7.50 -6.69
CA ARG A 89 -18.37 -8.41 -6.68
C ARG A 89 -19.25 -8.19 -7.90
#